data_2b76682ef6e9a9a2e9466008d1849845
#
_entry.id   2b76682ef6e9a9a2e9466008d1849845
#
_cell.length_a   1.000
_cell.length_b   1.000
_cell.length_c   1.000
_cell.angle_alpha   90.00
_cell.angle_beta   90.00
_cell.angle_gamma   90.00
#
_symmetry.space_group_name_H-M   'P 1'
#
loop_
_entity.id
_entity.type
_entity.pdbx_description
1 polymer ?
#
loop_
_entity_poly.entity_id
_entity_poly.type
_entity_poly.pdbx_seq_one_letter_code
_entity_poly.pdbx_strand_id
1 'polypeptide(L)'
;SIMAMDKIYHGQIKLGLIQRGITIPALLQGLTEISGGLCSGEPGEEITLALAEDFIVKANLNAPDQDGPKLVCHEDRLRLHMREGEIEVGIIPLPEFLKRQLRQRTPVSENICLDGYCLNIFLRAMGRGKKLSMPVEAILSVIQSAFEEGAADLVQLNMDFSEEADRGFSRLAPLVEAIKKRFNTFVALKGFPPSNHSTIDLMYASGFDIID
;
A
#
# COMPACT_ATOMS: atom_id res chain seq x y z
N SER A 1 -24.99 1.18 18.74
CA SER A 1 -24.07 0.80 19.83
C SER A 1 -22.86 1.73 19.79
N ILE A 2 -22.21 1.98 20.90
CA ILE A 2 -21.03 2.86 21.04
C ILE A 2 -19.93 2.44 20.07
N MET A 3 -19.63 1.14 19.94
CA MET A 3 -18.65 0.61 18.96
C MET A 3 -18.93 0.98 17.50
N ALA A 4 -20.18 1.07 17.10
CA ALA A 4 -20.54 1.43 15.70
C ALA A 4 -20.32 2.93 15.47
N MET A 5 -20.57 3.77 16.46
CA MET A 5 -20.31 5.22 16.39
C MET A 5 -18.80 5.49 16.32
N ASP A 6 -17.97 4.76 17.06
CA ASP A 6 -16.52 4.90 17.01
C ASP A 6 -15.95 4.55 15.63
N LYS A 7 -16.47 3.49 14.99
CA LYS A 7 -16.02 3.10 13.63
C LYS A 7 -16.41 4.13 12.57
N ILE A 8 -17.61 4.72 12.66
CA ILE A 8 -18.03 5.80 11.75
C ILE A 8 -17.14 7.03 11.95
N TYR A 9 -16.85 7.38 13.18
CA TYR A 9 -16.00 8.52 13.51
C TYR A 9 -14.58 8.34 12.97
N HIS A 10 -13.95 7.17 13.20
CA HIS A 10 -12.63 6.85 12.64
C HIS A 10 -12.63 6.82 11.11
N GLY A 11 -13.70 6.34 10.49
CA GLY A 11 -13.86 6.37 9.04
C GLY A 11 -13.92 7.78 8.46
N GLN A 12 -14.60 8.70 9.13
CA GLN A 12 -14.65 10.11 8.74
C GLN A 12 -13.29 10.79 8.88
N ILE A 13 -12.56 10.49 9.96
CA ILE A 13 -11.19 10.98 10.15
C ILE A 13 -10.30 10.45 9.04
N LYS A 14 -10.31 9.15 8.77
CA LYS A 14 -9.52 8.52 7.71
C LYS A 14 -9.76 9.20 6.37
N LEU A 15 -11.02 9.41 6.00
CA LEU A 15 -11.37 10.09 4.74
C LEU A 15 -10.82 11.52 4.72
N GLY A 16 -10.97 12.26 5.81
CA GLY A 16 -10.45 13.62 5.93
C GLY A 16 -8.92 13.69 5.77
N LEU A 17 -8.20 12.73 6.35
CA LEU A 17 -6.73 12.66 6.23
C LEU A 17 -6.26 12.31 4.81
N ILE A 18 -6.96 11.39 4.13
CA ILE A 18 -6.67 11.03 2.75
C ILE A 18 -6.87 12.24 1.83
N GLN A 19 -7.92 13.03 2.05
CA GLN A 19 -8.25 14.17 1.21
C GLN A 19 -7.40 15.41 1.48
N ARG A 20 -7.10 15.69 2.75
CA ARG A 20 -6.42 16.93 3.17
C ARG A 20 -4.96 16.76 3.53
N GLY A 21 -4.52 15.53 3.77
CA GLY A 21 -3.18 15.26 4.29
C GLY A 21 -3.02 15.66 5.75
N ILE A 22 -1.76 15.64 6.21
CA ILE A 22 -1.37 15.95 7.58
C ILE A 22 -0.22 16.95 7.55
N THR A 23 -0.25 17.90 8.47
CA THR A 23 0.86 18.80 8.73
C THR A 23 1.63 18.36 9.96
N ILE A 24 2.96 18.37 9.89
CA ILE A 24 3.83 18.14 11.03
C ILE A 24 4.46 19.48 11.40
N PRO A 25 4.23 19.99 12.62
CA PRO A 25 4.93 21.16 13.09
C PRO A 25 6.44 20.91 13.14
N ALA A 26 7.26 21.94 12.83
CA ALA A 26 8.72 21.87 12.78
C ALA A 26 9.41 21.36 14.09
N LEU A 27 8.66 21.18 15.16
CA LEU A 27 9.15 20.75 16.48
C LEU A 27 9.03 19.25 16.74
N LEU A 28 8.55 18.44 15.79
CA LEU A 28 8.53 16.98 15.94
C LEU A 28 9.93 16.41 15.68
N GLN A 29 10.88 16.79 16.54
CA GLN A 29 12.20 16.18 16.55
C GLN A 29 12.05 14.70 16.90
N GLY A 30 12.65 13.83 16.10
CA GLY A 30 12.60 12.39 16.31
C GLY A 30 11.55 11.64 15.47
N LEU A 31 10.80 12.32 14.59
CA LEU A 31 9.87 11.64 13.70
C LEU A 31 10.57 10.57 12.84
N THR A 32 11.79 10.85 12.39
CA THR A 32 12.63 9.90 11.65
C THR A 32 12.91 8.64 12.48
N GLU A 33 13.17 8.78 13.78
CA GLU A 33 13.42 7.65 14.68
C GLU A 33 12.11 6.89 14.97
N ILE A 34 11.04 7.59 15.28
CA ILE A 34 9.72 7.01 15.58
C ILE A 34 9.15 6.28 14.35
N SER A 35 9.35 6.84 13.16
CA SER A 35 8.91 6.23 11.90
C SER A 35 9.84 5.11 11.40
N GLY A 36 10.92 4.83 12.12
CA GLY A 36 11.91 3.83 11.68
C GLY A 36 12.74 4.26 10.46
N GLY A 37 12.96 5.56 10.29
CA GLY A 37 13.80 6.12 9.22
C GLY A 37 13.10 6.43 7.91
N LEU A 38 11.74 6.49 7.89
CA LEU A 38 10.96 6.60 6.67
C LEU A 38 10.38 7.95 6.39
N CYS A 39 10.13 8.70 7.43
CA CYS A 39 9.52 9.99 7.33
C CYS A 39 10.46 11.00 7.98
N SER A 40 10.99 11.92 7.19
CA SER A 40 11.77 13.04 7.69
C SER A 40 10.87 14.21 8.11
N GLY A 41 9.59 14.15 7.73
CA GLY A 41 8.61 15.21 7.94
C GLY A 41 8.54 16.22 6.79
N GLU A 42 9.20 15.94 5.69
CA GLU A 42 9.19 16.81 4.52
C GLU A 42 7.84 16.75 3.77
N PRO A 43 7.36 17.89 3.25
CA PRO A 43 6.16 17.92 2.41
C PRO A 43 6.30 17.00 1.20
N GLY A 44 5.23 16.22 0.94
CA GLY A 44 5.19 15.26 -0.16
C GLY A 44 5.55 13.83 0.24
N GLU A 45 6.07 13.60 1.45
CA GLU A 45 6.21 12.27 2.00
C GLU A 45 4.86 11.71 2.44
N GLU A 46 4.80 10.38 2.63
CA GLU A 46 3.63 9.70 3.17
C GLU A 46 3.92 9.14 4.56
N ILE A 47 2.93 9.20 5.43
CA ILE A 47 2.97 8.59 6.76
C ILE A 47 1.80 7.63 6.95
N THR A 48 2.06 6.49 7.58
CA THR A 48 1.03 5.52 7.93
C THR A 48 0.73 5.62 9.42
N LEU A 49 -0.52 5.91 9.74
CA LEU A 49 -1.02 6.06 11.11
C LEU A 49 -2.02 4.97 11.46
N ALA A 50 -1.95 4.49 12.69
CA ALA A 50 -3.01 3.74 13.34
C ALA A 50 -3.88 4.72 14.14
N LEU A 51 -5.16 4.84 13.75
CA LEU A 51 -6.15 5.65 14.46
C LEU A 51 -6.81 4.85 15.60
N ALA A 52 -6.87 3.54 15.45
CA ALA A 52 -7.28 2.53 16.40
C ALA A 52 -6.72 1.19 15.91
N GLU A 53 -6.90 0.12 16.68
CA GLU A 53 -6.34 -1.21 16.34
C GLU A 53 -6.66 -1.67 14.91
N ASP A 54 -7.87 -1.38 14.43
CA ASP A 54 -8.36 -1.82 13.12
C ASP A 54 -8.38 -0.72 12.05
N PHE A 55 -8.02 0.52 12.41
CA PHE A 55 -8.08 1.65 11.51
C PHE A 55 -6.69 2.19 11.17
N ILE A 56 -6.23 1.83 9.99
CA ILE A 56 -4.97 2.31 9.44
C ILE A 56 -5.27 3.33 8.32
N VAL A 57 -4.53 4.42 8.31
CA VAL A 57 -4.58 5.43 7.26
C VAL A 57 -3.19 5.78 6.76
N LYS A 58 -3.06 5.87 5.45
CA LYS A 58 -1.90 6.43 4.77
C LYS A 58 -2.24 7.84 4.32
N ALA A 59 -1.48 8.81 4.74
CA ALA A 59 -1.74 10.22 4.45
C ALA A 59 -0.47 10.92 3.98
N ASN A 60 -0.66 11.89 3.08
CA ASN A 60 0.43 12.72 2.60
C ASN A 60 0.79 13.78 3.63
N LEU A 61 2.07 14.06 3.77
CA LEU A 61 2.57 15.20 4.53
C LEU A 61 2.49 16.45 3.69
N ASN A 62 1.88 17.48 4.25
CA ASN A 62 1.73 18.78 3.61
C ASN A 62 2.67 19.82 4.21
N ALA A 63 2.92 20.88 3.47
CA ALA A 63 3.51 22.08 4.02
C ALA A 63 2.66 22.61 5.18
N PRO A 64 3.25 23.29 6.17
CA PRO A 64 2.53 23.83 7.32
C PRO A 64 1.33 24.67 6.88
N ASP A 65 0.14 24.21 7.22
CA ASP A 65 -1.13 24.89 7.02
C ASP A 65 -1.74 25.15 8.41
N GLN A 66 -2.32 26.35 8.60
CA GLN A 66 -2.88 26.73 9.88
C GLN A 66 -4.16 25.99 10.24
N ASP A 67 -4.92 25.53 9.25
CA ASP A 67 -6.27 24.96 9.42
C ASP A 67 -6.36 23.44 9.18
N GLY A 68 -5.28 22.79 8.71
CA GLY A 68 -5.26 21.34 8.44
C GLY A 68 -5.05 20.47 9.68
N PRO A 69 -5.25 19.14 9.57
CA PRO A 69 -4.90 18.18 10.61
C PRO A 69 -3.42 18.29 10.96
N LYS A 70 -3.10 18.30 12.26
CA LYS A 70 -1.72 18.42 12.76
C LYS A 70 -1.35 17.23 13.62
N LEU A 71 -0.20 16.63 13.30
CA LEU A 71 0.39 15.59 14.14
C LEU A 71 1.30 16.26 15.17
N VAL A 72 1.03 16.05 16.44
CA VAL A 72 1.80 16.62 17.55
C VAL A 72 2.24 15.52 18.52
N CYS A 73 3.37 15.73 19.19
CA CYS A 73 3.82 14.85 20.27
C CYS A 73 3.62 15.57 21.60
N HIS A 74 2.91 14.92 22.50
CA HIS A 74 2.69 15.42 23.87
C HIS A 74 2.92 14.28 24.86
N GLU A 75 3.85 14.47 25.80
CA GLU A 75 4.20 13.44 26.81
C GLU A 75 4.51 12.06 26.20
N ASP A 76 5.37 12.01 25.17
CA ASP A 76 5.76 10.82 24.43
C ASP A 76 4.60 10.09 23.70
N ARG A 77 3.45 10.75 23.57
CA ARG A 77 2.30 10.25 22.82
C ARG A 77 2.05 11.09 21.60
N LEU A 78 1.80 10.42 20.48
CA LEU A 78 1.41 11.10 19.26
C LEU A 78 -0.09 11.33 19.26
N ARG A 79 -0.47 12.56 18.95
CA ARG A 79 -1.87 12.98 18.83
C ARG A 79 -2.10 13.70 17.53
N LEU A 80 -3.25 13.43 16.96
CA LEU A 80 -3.73 14.11 15.79
C LEU A 80 -4.73 15.17 16.23
N HIS A 81 -4.35 16.45 16.05
CA HIS A 81 -5.21 17.59 16.30
C HIS A 81 -5.96 17.94 15.02
N MET A 82 -7.27 18.00 15.12
CA MET A 82 -8.18 18.33 14.04
C MET A 82 -9.20 19.36 14.50
N ARG A 83 -9.94 19.92 13.55
CA ARG A 83 -11.01 20.87 13.86
C ARG A 83 -12.10 20.25 14.74
N GLU A 84 -12.35 18.97 14.55
CA GLU A 84 -13.37 18.17 15.23
C GLU A 84 -12.94 17.68 16.61
N GLY A 85 -11.65 17.79 16.97
CA GLY A 85 -11.11 17.31 18.22
C GLY A 85 -9.69 16.73 18.10
N GLU A 86 -9.30 15.99 19.12
CA GLU A 86 -7.99 15.38 19.24
C GLU A 86 -8.12 13.88 19.48
N ILE A 87 -7.30 13.09 18.81
CA ILE A 87 -7.20 11.64 19.02
C ILE A 87 -5.76 11.20 19.19
N GLU A 88 -5.53 10.19 19.99
CA GLU A 88 -4.24 9.50 20.09
C GLU A 88 -4.06 8.61 18.86
N VAL A 89 -2.85 8.64 18.28
CA VAL A 89 -2.51 7.86 17.08
C VAL A 89 -1.15 7.20 17.26
N GLY A 90 -0.95 6.08 16.55
CA GLY A 90 0.35 5.43 16.42
C GLY A 90 0.93 5.64 15.03
N ILE A 91 2.25 5.69 14.91
CA ILE A 91 2.91 5.58 13.61
C ILE A 91 3.20 4.11 13.36
N ILE A 92 2.81 3.62 12.18
CA ILE A 92 3.17 2.28 11.72
C ILE A 92 4.47 2.41 10.93
N PRO A 93 5.57 1.84 11.45
CA PRO A 93 6.85 1.88 10.74
C PRO A 93 6.77 1.02 9.46
N LEU A 94 7.58 1.36 8.46
CA LEU A 94 7.77 0.50 7.30
C LEU A 94 8.36 -0.84 7.72
N PRO A 95 7.84 -1.94 7.18
CA PRO A 95 8.43 -3.26 7.36
C PRO A 95 9.88 -3.34 6.90
N GLU A 96 10.69 -4.16 7.54
CA GLU A 96 12.11 -4.30 7.22
C GLU A 96 12.36 -4.82 5.80
N PHE A 97 11.48 -5.71 5.29
CA PHE A 97 11.61 -6.18 3.92
C PHE A 97 11.53 -5.02 2.91
N LEU A 98 10.62 -4.07 3.13
CA LEU A 98 10.43 -2.93 2.24
C LEU A 98 11.60 -1.94 2.36
N LYS A 99 12.07 -1.65 3.58
CA LYS A 99 13.28 -0.86 3.80
C LYS A 99 14.49 -1.46 3.07
N ARG A 100 14.63 -2.79 3.08
CA ARG A 100 15.70 -3.51 2.39
C ARG A 100 15.58 -3.34 0.88
N GLN A 101 14.36 -3.50 0.32
CA GLN A 101 14.10 -3.30 -1.11
C GLN A 101 14.43 -1.87 -1.54
N LEU A 102 13.98 -0.87 -0.79
CA LEU A 102 14.26 0.55 -1.08
C LEU A 102 15.77 0.88 -1.05
N ARG A 103 16.52 0.30 -0.10
CA ARG A 103 17.96 0.46 -0.05
C ARG A 103 18.70 -0.16 -1.24
N GLN A 104 18.21 -1.27 -1.76
CA GLN A 104 18.81 -1.96 -2.89
C GLN A 104 18.53 -1.28 -4.24
N ARG A 105 17.54 -0.39 -4.32
CA ARG A 105 17.13 0.32 -5.54
C ARG A 105 16.99 -0.61 -6.75
N THR A 106 16.33 -1.73 -6.55
CA THR A 106 16.05 -2.69 -7.61
C THR A 106 14.82 -2.24 -8.43
N PRO A 107 14.64 -2.70 -9.68
CA PRO A 107 13.40 -2.47 -10.42
C PRO A 107 12.14 -2.93 -9.65
N VAL A 108 12.27 -3.92 -8.77
CA VAL A 108 11.19 -4.38 -7.91
C VAL A 108 10.85 -3.32 -6.86
N SER A 109 11.85 -2.70 -6.22
CA SER A 109 11.61 -1.71 -5.16
C SER A 109 10.83 -0.48 -5.61
N GLU A 110 10.99 -0.09 -6.87
CA GLU A 110 10.29 1.06 -7.45
C GLU A 110 8.83 0.75 -7.85
N ASN A 111 8.48 -0.54 -7.89
CA ASN A 111 7.20 -1.03 -8.39
C ASN A 111 6.42 -1.83 -7.34
N ILE A 112 6.70 -1.64 -6.06
CA ILE A 112 5.95 -2.25 -4.96
C ILE A 112 5.55 -1.20 -3.92
N CYS A 113 4.39 -1.39 -3.32
CA CYS A 113 4.01 -0.65 -2.11
C CYS A 113 3.09 -1.50 -1.23
N LEU A 114 3.03 -1.13 0.05
CA LEU A 114 2.06 -1.69 0.99
C LEU A 114 0.91 -0.71 1.19
N ASP A 115 -0.30 -1.25 1.16
CA ASP A 115 -1.51 -0.55 1.59
C ASP A 115 -2.21 -1.43 2.64
N GLY A 116 -2.03 -1.09 3.91
CA GLY A 116 -2.37 -1.99 5.01
C GLY A 116 -1.56 -3.29 4.90
N TYR A 117 -2.25 -4.43 4.86
CA TYR A 117 -1.65 -5.76 4.66
C TYR A 117 -1.69 -6.24 3.21
N CYS A 118 -2.02 -5.34 2.26
CA CYS A 118 -2.01 -5.64 0.83
C CYS A 118 -0.68 -5.24 0.21
N LEU A 119 0.05 -6.23 -0.31
CA LEU A 119 1.24 -5.99 -1.11
C LEU A 119 0.83 -5.71 -2.56
N ASN A 120 0.98 -4.46 -2.97
CA ASN A 120 0.73 -4.01 -4.33
C ASN A 120 2.00 -4.14 -5.17
N ILE A 121 1.88 -4.79 -6.32
CA ILE A 121 2.96 -4.99 -7.28
C ILE A 121 2.51 -4.41 -8.62
N PHE A 122 3.25 -3.41 -9.12
CA PHE A 122 2.93 -2.72 -10.37
C PHE A 122 3.72 -3.33 -11.52
N LEU A 123 3.02 -3.79 -12.54
CA LEU A 123 3.56 -4.54 -13.65
C LEU A 123 3.21 -3.88 -14.98
N ARG A 124 4.09 -4.05 -15.97
CA ARG A 124 3.88 -3.65 -17.35
C ARG A 124 4.16 -4.80 -18.28
N ALA A 125 3.37 -4.88 -19.37
CA ALA A 125 3.67 -5.74 -20.48
C ALA A 125 4.90 -5.23 -21.25
N MET A 126 5.90 -6.07 -21.48
CA MET A 126 7.15 -5.67 -22.14
C MET A 126 7.28 -6.34 -23.50
N GLY A 127 7.38 -5.52 -24.56
CA GLY A 127 7.62 -5.99 -25.91
C GLY A 127 6.58 -6.98 -26.43
N ARG A 128 6.97 -7.78 -27.43
CA ARG A 128 6.15 -8.88 -27.95
C ARG A 128 6.41 -10.16 -27.13
N GLY A 129 5.36 -10.90 -26.79
CA GLY A 129 5.46 -12.16 -26.05
C GLY A 129 5.02 -12.07 -24.58
N LYS A 130 5.39 -13.07 -23.77
CA LYS A 130 4.91 -13.22 -22.37
C LYS A 130 5.81 -12.55 -21.33
N LYS A 131 6.45 -11.44 -21.67
CA LYS A 131 7.37 -10.75 -20.72
C LYS A 131 6.64 -9.69 -19.92
N LEU A 132 6.97 -9.65 -18.62
CA LEU A 132 6.59 -8.61 -17.68
C LEU A 132 7.80 -7.72 -17.35
N SER A 133 7.54 -6.53 -16.82
CA SER A 133 8.58 -5.57 -16.41
C SER A 133 9.51 -6.08 -15.31
N MET A 134 9.12 -7.16 -14.61
CA MET A 134 9.92 -7.77 -13.55
C MET A 134 9.98 -9.29 -13.70
N PRO A 135 11.12 -9.93 -13.35
CA PRO A 135 11.24 -11.38 -13.34
C PRO A 135 10.32 -12.01 -12.27
N VAL A 136 9.71 -13.14 -12.58
CA VAL A 136 8.82 -13.87 -11.69
C VAL A 136 9.49 -14.20 -10.34
N GLU A 137 10.71 -14.70 -10.37
CA GLU A 137 11.45 -15.07 -9.15
C GLU A 137 11.73 -13.87 -8.23
N ALA A 138 11.98 -12.68 -8.79
CA ALA A 138 12.16 -11.47 -7.99
C ALA A 138 10.86 -11.08 -7.28
N ILE A 139 9.72 -11.22 -7.95
CA ILE A 139 8.40 -10.98 -7.36
C ILE A 139 8.11 -11.99 -6.25
N LEU A 140 8.34 -13.28 -6.50
CA LEU A 140 8.12 -14.33 -5.51
C LEU A 140 8.99 -14.14 -4.25
N SER A 141 10.24 -13.70 -4.43
CA SER A 141 11.14 -13.41 -3.32
C SER A 141 10.64 -12.26 -2.44
N VAL A 142 10.08 -11.21 -3.04
CA VAL A 142 9.51 -10.08 -2.31
C VAL A 142 8.25 -10.50 -1.56
N ILE A 143 7.35 -11.26 -2.19
CA ILE A 143 6.15 -11.80 -1.54
C ILE A 143 6.53 -12.65 -0.34
N GLN A 144 7.52 -13.53 -0.50
CA GLN A 144 8.02 -14.37 0.60
C GLN A 144 8.50 -13.53 1.77
N SER A 145 9.34 -12.53 1.51
CA SER A 145 9.88 -11.65 2.56
C SER A 145 8.78 -10.88 3.28
N ALA A 146 7.76 -10.40 2.55
CA ALA A 146 6.62 -9.70 3.15
C ALA A 146 5.80 -10.63 4.05
N PHE A 147 5.57 -11.87 3.63
CA PHE A 147 4.78 -12.85 4.38
C PHE A 147 5.52 -13.40 5.59
N GLU A 148 6.81 -13.67 5.47
CA GLU A 148 7.66 -14.12 6.60
C GLU A 148 7.73 -13.07 7.71
N GLU A 149 7.70 -11.80 7.36
CA GLU A 149 7.66 -10.69 8.32
C GLU A 149 6.25 -10.40 8.88
N GLY A 150 5.22 -11.01 8.29
CA GLY A 150 3.82 -10.72 8.65
C GLY A 150 3.34 -9.34 8.19
N ALA A 151 4.02 -8.74 7.21
CA ALA A 151 3.72 -7.41 6.70
C ALA A 151 2.60 -7.40 5.66
N ALA A 152 2.31 -8.53 5.05
CA ALA A 152 1.23 -8.69 4.08
C ALA A 152 0.59 -10.08 4.20
N ASP A 153 -0.68 -10.16 3.83
CA ASP A 153 -1.46 -11.40 3.72
C ASP A 153 -2.26 -11.48 2.41
N LEU A 154 -2.22 -10.41 1.62
CA LEU A 154 -2.87 -10.28 0.33
C LEU A 154 -1.88 -9.70 -0.69
N VAL A 155 -1.92 -10.24 -1.90
CA VAL A 155 -1.15 -9.73 -3.05
C VAL A 155 -2.10 -9.14 -4.08
N GLN A 156 -1.84 -7.92 -4.52
CA GLN A 156 -2.54 -7.29 -5.64
C GLN A 156 -1.55 -7.02 -6.77
N LEU A 157 -1.81 -7.60 -7.93
CA LEU A 157 -1.07 -7.34 -9.16
C LEU A 157 -1.78 -6.22 -9.91
N ASN A 158 -1.08 -5.10 -10.08
CA ASN A 158 -1.59 -3.94 -10.80
C ASN A 158 -0.95 -3.93 -12.20
N MET A 159 -1.77 -4.10 -13.23
CA MET A 159 -1.31 -4.11 -14.61
C MET A 159 -1.49 -2.74 -15.24
N ASP A 160 -0.41 -2.17 -15.75
CA ASP A 160 -0.45 -0.93 -16.51
C ASP A 160 -1.19 -1.12 -17.85
N PHE A 161 -1.66 -0.03 -18.43
CA PHE A 161 -2.41 -0.07 -19.68
C PHE A 161 -1.59 -0.72 -20.81
N SER A 162 -2.22 -1.61 -21.55
CA SER A 162 -1.72 -2.21 -22.80
C SER A 162 -2.78 -2.09 -23.88
N GLU A 163 -2.36 -1.83 -25.12
CA GLU A 163 -3.26 -1.79 -26.30
C GLU A 163 -3.73 -3.19 -26.75
N GLU A 164 -3.13 -4.25 -26.21
CA GLU A 164 -3.53 -5.62 -26.50
C GLU A 164 -5.00 -5.86 -26.08
N ALA A 165 -5.70 -6.71 -26.82
CA ALA A 165 -7.12 -6.97 -26.55
C ALA A 165 -7.39 -7.54 -25.15
N ASP A 166 -6.45 -8.31 -24.63
CA ASP A 166 -6.46 -8.85 -23.26
C ASP A 166 -5.82 -7.92 -22.22
N ARG A 167 -5.43 -6.71 -22.61
CA ARG A 167 -4.70 -5.74 -21.77
C ARG A 167 -3.38 -6.28 -21.20
N GLY A 168 -2.80 -7.29 -21.82
CA GLY A 168 -1.59 -7.96 -21.36
C GLY A 168 -1.83 -8.93 -20.18
N PHE A 169 -3.08 -9.17 -19.80
CA PHE A 169 -3.42 -10.01 -18.65
C PHE A 169 -2.98 -11.46 -18.80
N SER A 170 -3.00 -12.01 -20.01
CA SER A 170 -2.51 -13.38 -20.27
C SER A 170 -1.05 -13.60 -19.83
N ARG A 171 -0.27 -12.52 -19.77
CA ARG A 171 1.14 -12.56 -19.31
C ARG A 171 1.25 -12.78 -17.81
N LEU A 172 0.19 -12.51 -17.04
CA LEU A 172 0.14 -12.71 -15.59
C LEU A 172 -0.15 -14.16 -15.19
N ALA A 173 -0.72 -14.97 -16.09
CA ALA A 173 -1.10 -16.34 -15.77
C ALA A 173 0.05 -17.17 -15.15
N PRO A 174 1.26 -17.24 -15.73
CA PRO A 174 2.36 -17.98 -15.12
C PRO A 174 2.79 -17.43 -13.77
N LEU A 175 2.69 -16.12 -13.56
CA LEU A 175 3.02 -15.47 -12.29
C LEU A 175 2.01 -15.84 -11.20
N VAL A 176 0.70 -15.71 -11.48
CA VAL A 176 -0.33 -16.00 -10.49
C VAL A 176 -0.35 -17.49 -10.15
N GLU A 177 -0.14 -18.38 -11.12
CA GLU A 177 0.01 -19.82 -10.88
C GLU A 177 1.20 -20.11 -9.95
N ALA A 178 2.35 -19.45 -10.16
CA ALA A 178 3.51 -19.58 -9.31
C ALA A 178 3.25 -19.06 -7.89
N ILE A 179 2.55 -17.92 -7.75
CA ILE A 179 2.16 -17.39 -6.44
C ILE A 179 1.25 -18.37 -5.70
N LYS A 180 0.18 -18.85 -6.36
CA LYS A 180 -0.79 -19.78 -5.76
C LYS A 180 -0.16 -21.13 -5.39
N LYS A 181 0.83 -21.59 -6.15
CA LYS A 181 1.56 -22.82 -5.85
C LYS A 181 2.46 -22.69 -4.62
N ARG A 182 3.04 -21.49 -4.39
CA ARG A 182 4.04 -21.24 -3.35
C ARG A 182 3.44 -20.69 -2.07
N PHE A 183 2.36 -19.93 -2.17
CA PHE A 183 1.78 -19.19 -1.04
C PHE A 183 0.29 -19.48 -0.90
N ASN A 184 -0.17 -19.66 0.35
CA ASN A 184 -1.60 -19.71 0.66
C ASN A 184 -2.12 -18.27 0.86
N THR A 185 -2.48 -17.61 -0.25
CA THR A 185 -2.92 -16.21 -0.23
C THR A 185 -3.97 -15.95 -1.30
N PHE A 186 -4.78 -14.93 -1.09
CA PHE A 186 -5.59 -14.34 -2.13
C PHE A 186 -4.74 -13.50 -3.07
N VAL A 187 -5.06 -13.53 -4.36
CA VAL A 187 -4.41 -12.73 -5.39
C VAL A 187 -5.47 -11.91 -6.11
N ALA A 188 -5.33 -10.59 -6.03
CA ALA A 188 -6.17 -9.64 -6.74
C ALA A 188 -5.48 -9.13 -8.01
N LEU A 189 -6.26 -8.88 -9.04
CA LEU A 189 -5.86 -8.19 -10.27
C LEU A 189 -6.54 -6.83 -10.33
N LYS A 190 -5.76 -5.80 -10.57
CA LYS A 190 -6.26 -4.46 -10.88
C LYS A 190 -5.71 -3.98 -12.22
N GLY A 191 -6.59 -3.48 -13.08
CA GLY A 191 -6.19 -2.97 -14.39
C GLY A 191 -7.36 -2.51 -15.24
N PHE A 192 -7.09 -2.16 -16.47
CA PHE A 192 -8.12 -1.74 -17.43
C PHE A 192 -8.89 -2.96 -17.94
N PRO A 193 -10.21 -2.86 -18.13
CA PRO A 193 -11.01 -3.98 -18.58
C PRO A 193 -10.54 -4.46 -19.97
N PRO A 194 -10.43 -5.79 -20.18
CA PRO A 194 -10.11 -6.35 -21.49
C PRO A 194 -11.28 -6.18 -22.47
N SER A 195 -10.97 -6.26 -23.74
CA SER A 195 -11.98 -6.13 -24.80
C SER A 195 -12.86 -7.37 -24.97
N ASN A 196 -12.48 -8.50 -24.37
CA ASN A 196 -13.23 -9.74 -24.44
C ASN A 196 -13.43 -10.38 -23.06
N HIS A 197 -14.58 -11.01 -22.86
CA HIS A 197 -14.92 -11.66 -21.59
C HIS A 197 -14.10 -12.94 -21.33
N SER A 198 -13.62 -13.62 -22.38
CA SER A 198 -12.82 -14.84 -22.24
C SER A 198 -11.50 -14.59 -21.51
N THR A 199 -10.97 -13.38 -21.56
CA THR A 199 -9.79 -13.00 -20.76
C THR A 199 -10.09 -13.03 -19.27
N ILE A 200 -11.25 -12.57 -18.83
CA ILE A 200 -11.66 -12.61 -17.43
C ILE A 200 -11.77 -14.06 -16.93
N ASP A 201 -12.42 -14.93 -17.73
CA ASP A 201 -12.53 -16.35 -17.40
C ASP A 201 -11.14 -17.00 -17.28
N LEU A 202 -10.23 -16.66 -18.19
CA LEU A 202 -8.85 -17.14 -18.16
C LEU A 202 -8.13 -16.68 -16.87
N MET A 203 -8.33 -15.44 -16.44
CA MET A 203 -7.68 -14.91 -15.23
C MET A 203 -8.17 -15.65 -13.98
N TYR A 204 -9.47 -15.87 -13.84
CA TYR A 204 -9.99 -16.68 -12.73
C TYR A 204 -9.49 -18.14 -12.81
N ALA A 205 -9.47 -18.74 -14.00
CA ALA A 205 -8.92 -20.08 -14.19
C ALA A 205 -7.43 -20.18 -13.85
N SER A 206 -6.66 -19.09 -14.01
CA SER A 206 -5.24 -19.02 -13.65
C SER A 206 -5.00 -18.87 -12.14
N GLY A 207 -6.01 -18.53 -11.37
CA GLY A 207 -5.94 -18.47 -9.91
C GLY A 207 -6.14 -17.09 -9.28
N PHE A 208 -6.58 -16.07 -10.04
CA PHE A 208 -7.01 -14.82 -9.44
C PHE A 208 -8.31 -15.02 -8.67
N ASP A 209 -8.37 -14.46 -7.48
CA ASP A 209 -9.54 -14.53 -6.59
C ASP A 209 -10.43 -13.28 -6.74
N ILE A 210 -9.82 -12.14 -7.10
CA ILE A 210 -10.49 -10.84 -7.24
C ILE A 210 -9.98 -10.17 -8.53
N ILE A 211 -10.90 -9.59 -9.30
CA ILE A 211 -10.58 -8.76 -10.48
C ILE A 211 -11.33 -7.43 -10.35
N ASP A 212 -10.59 -6.30 -10.37
CA ASP A 212 -11.08 -4.93 -10.24
C ASP A 212 -10.65 -4.05 -11.45
#